data_df687e146ba2b299802ce8b086a6b275
#
_entry.id   df687e146ba2b299802ce8b086a6b275
#
_cell.length_a   1.000
_cell.length_b   1.000
_cell.length_c   1.000
_cell.angle_alpha   90.00
_cell.angle_beta   90.00
_cell.angle_gamma   90.00
#
_symmetry.space_group_name_H-M   'P 1'
#
loop_
_entity.id
_entity.type
_entity.pdbx_description
1 polymer ?
#
loop_
_entity_poly.entity_id
_entity_poly.type
_entity_poly.pdbx_seq_one_letter_code
_entity_poly.pdbx_strand_id
1 'polypeptide(L)'
;MRVVIAKKLVSTVGGSETFARTLDRELRALGHDVTLVGLRVPWKRPGMDDGRATLLPTRFGPIGAAIDALLPTTLVRDADLRRACAGADVVHSLAREWAGAIESTARGADAAFVETPLVHPGQPFSGDSAGDIARYRRDDAVIALTEWEAAWYRERGVARVHVTGVGPNIGALPEVPRDPSTILFVGRKERYKGYHALREAAALVWRERSDARFVAIGQTAWNGVFDRARDPRWIDRDVVSEREKAEAYARATIFAMPSEHETFGHTYLEAWCAGLPVIAGDIPPLREVVREGVDGLHVPNEPGAIARAILDLLGDPVRARRRGAAGRERVSREFTWSAVARRTEEVYRVARMRE
;
A
#
# COMPACT_ATOMS: atom_id res chain seq x y z
N MET A 1 15.11 -11.20 17.80
CA MET A 1 14.56 -10.03 18.52
C MET A 1 13.10 -10.29 18.80
N ARG A 2 12.61 -9.71 19.88
CA ARG A 2 11.17 -9.63 20.18
C ARG A 2 10.62 -8.33 19.60
N VAL A 3 9.75 -8.44 18.60
CA VAL A 3 9.26 -7.30 17.81
C VAL A 3 7.75 -7.18 18.01
N VAL A 4 7.27 -5.98 18.28
CA VAL A 4 5.84 -5.66 18.25
C VAL A 4 5.55 -4.81 17.02
N ILE A 5 4.70 -5.28 16.13
CA ILE A 5 4.18 -4.49 15.00
C ILE A 5 2.80 -3.99 15.38
N ALA A 6 2.64 -2.67 15.46
CA ALA A 6 1.38 -2.02 15.81
C ALA A 6 0.72 -1.43 14.54
N LYS A 7 -0.44 -1.96 14.16
CA LYS A 7 -1.28 -1.45 13.07
C LYS A 7 -2.74 -1.40 13.51
N LYS A 8 -3.29 -0.20 13.63
CA LYS A 8 -4.59 0.06 14.23
C LYS A 8 -5.70 -0.83 13.65
N LEU A 9 -5.91 -0.81 12.35
CA LEU A 9 -6.96 -1.55 11.67
C LEU A 9 -6.48 -2.86 11.02
N VAL A 10 -5.54 -3.56 11.64
CA VAL A 10 -4.90 -4.77 11.10
C VAL A 10 -5.87 -5.86 10.62
N SER A 11 -7.07 -5.91 11.16
CA SER A 11 -8.12 -6.88 10.78
C SER A 11 -9.04 -6.41 9.66
N THR A 12 -8.68 -5.32 8.96
CA THR A 12 -9.45 -4.82 7.80
C THR A 12 -8.69 -5.04 6.48
N VAL A 13 -9.28 -4.59 5.37
CA VAL A 13 -8.69 -4.69 4.02
C VAL A 13 -8.05 -3.38 3.64
N GLY A 14 -6.77 -3.41 3.30
CA GLY A 14 -6.04 -2.26 2.81
C GLY A 14 -4.57 -2.60 2.55
N GLY A 15 -3.87 -1.74 1.83
CA GLY A 15 -2.45 -1.93 1.51
C GLY A 15 -1.56 -1.96 2.76
N SER A 16 -1.79 -1.04 3.70
CA SER A 16 -1.04 -0.96 4.95
C SER A 16 -1.31 -2.13 5.91
N GLU A 17 -2.54 -2.64 5.92
CA GLU A 17 -2.93 -3.82 6.70
C GLU A 17 -2.26 -5.09 6.17
N THR A 18 -2.26 -5.24 4.85
CA THR A 18 -1.56 -6.36 4.19
C THR A 18 -0.05 -6.24 4.36
N PHE A 19 0.50 -5.02 4.30
CA PHE A 19 1.91 -4.76 4.62
C PHE A 19 2.25 -5.29 6.04
N ALA A 20 1.46 -4.92 7.06
CA ALA A 20 1.70 -5.34 8.45
C ALA A 20 1.71 -6.87 8.61
N ARG A 21 0.70 -7.55 8.05
CA ARG A 21 0.58 -9.01 8.12
C ARG A 21 1.70 -9.72 7.36
N THR A 22 2.09 -9.19 6.21
CA THR A 22 3.16 -9.81 5.41
C THR A 22 4.52 -9.60 6.07
N LEU A 23 4.76 -8.40 6.60
CA LEU A 23 6.00 -8.11 7.34
C LEU A 23 6.12 -8.99 8.60
N ASP A 24 5.02 -9.18 9.36
CA ASP A 24 4.98 -10.14 10.50
C ASP A 24 5.43 -11.54 10.07
N ARG A 25 4.83 -12.07 9.00
CA ARG A 25 5.18 -13.39 8.48
C ARG A 25 6.65 -13.51 8.08
N GLU A 26 7.17 -12.54 7.34
CA GLU A 26 8.54 -12.56 6.85
C GLU A 26 9.57 -12.37 7.96
N LEU A 27 9.30 -11.51 8.96
CA LEU A 27 10.18 -11.35 10.11
C LEU A 27 10.22 -12.63 10.98
N ARG A 28 9.08 -13.33 11.13
CA ARG A 28 9.08 -14.66 11.78
C ARG A 28 9.90 -15.68 10.99
N ALA A 29 9.84 -15.64 9.67
CA ALA A 29 10.68 -16.50 8.82
C ALA A 29 12.18 -16.21 8.97
N LEU A 30 12.56 -14.99 9.37
CA LEU A 30 13.91 -14.60 9.76
C LEU A 30 14.28 -14.97 11.22
N GLY A 31 13.37 -15.63 11.95
CA GLY A 31 13.62 -16.10 13.32
C GLY A 31 13.31 -15.07 14.42
N HIS A 32 12.56 -14.01 14.13
CA HIS A 32 12.10 -13.07 15.14
C HIS A 32 10.84 -13.57 15.85
N ASP A 33 10.72 -13.23 17.15
CA ASP A 33 9.47 -13.38 17.91
C ASP A 33 8.63 -12.12 17.67
N VAL A 34 7.59 -12.21 16.81
CA VAL A 34 6.80 -11.07 16.40
C VAL A 34 5.39 -11.13 17.00
N THR A 35 4.95 -10.03 17.57
CA THR A 35 3.56 -9.83 18.02
C THR A 35 2.92 -8.75 17.15
N LEU A 36 1.89 -9.12 16.38
CA LEU A 36 1.09 -8.16 15.62
C LEU A 36 -0.06 -7.66 16.50
N VAL A 37 -0.16 -6.33 16.68
CA VAL A 37 -1.13 -5.69 17.57
C VAL A 37 -2.06 -4.77 16.79
N GLY A 38 -3.35 -4.85 17.06
CA GLY A 38 -4.36 -4.02 16.44
C GLY A 38 -5.57 -3.74 17.32
N LEU A 39 -6.50 -2.96 16.79
CA LEU A 39 -7.76 -2.64 17.42
C LEU A 39 -8.79 -3.75 17.20
N ARG A 40 -9.51 -4.15 18.23
CA ARG A 40 -10.67 -5.02 18.10
C ARG A 40 -11.86 -4.22 17.58
N VAL A 41 -12.11 -4.31 16.27
CA VAL A 41 -13.26 -3.65 15.64
C VAL A 41 -14.46 -4.60 15.49
N PRO A 42 -15.72 -4.11 15.60
CA PRO A 42 -16.91 -4.96 15.52
C PRO A 42 -17.19 -5.47 14.10
N TRP A 43 -16.69 -4.79 13.06
CA TRP A 43 -16.87 -5.16 11.67
C TRP A 43 -15.64 -5.89 11.12
N LYS A 44 -15.50 -7.16 11.44
CA LYS A 44 -14.51 -8.03 10.80
C LYS A 44 -14.99 -8.46 9.42
N ARG A 45 -14.12 -8.44 8.41
CA ARG A 45 -14.37 -9.21 7.20
C ARG A 45 -13.87 -10.65 7.42
N PRO A 46 -14.68 -11.68 7.16
CA PRO A 46 -14.26 -13.08 7.28
C PRO A 46 -13.01 -13.35 6.43
N GLY A 47 -12.05 -14.10 6.97
CA GLY A 47 -10.84 -14.51 6.27
C GLY A 47 -9.68 -13.51 6.26
N MET A 48 -9.82 -12.34 6.91
CA MET A 48 -8.76 -11.31 6.95
C MET A 48 -7.86 -11.41 8.20
N ASP A 49 -8.33 -12.04 9.26
CA ASP A 49 -7.58 -12.30 10.47
C ASP A 49 -7.34 -13.81 10.56
N ASP A 50 -6.08 -14.22 10.42
CA ASP A 50 -5.67 -15.62 10.62
C ASP A 50 -5.59 -16.01 12.12
N GLY A 51 -6.11 -15.16 13.00
CA GLY A 51 -6.11 -15.36 14.44
C GLY A 51 -4.79 -15.03 15.12
N ARG A 52 -3.78 -14.54 14.39
CA ARG A 52 -2.44 -14.26 14.94
C ARG A 52 -2.31 -12.88 15.56
N ALA A 53 -3.16 -11.93 15.17
CA ALA A 53 -3.10 -10.58 15.72
C ALA A 53 -3.70 -10.50 17.14
N THR A 54 -2.98 -9.86 18.04
CA THR A 54 -3.49 -9.48 19.37
C THR A 54 -4.39 -8.26 19.23
N LEU A 55 -5.71 -8.46 19.29
CA LEU A 55 -6.69 -7.38 19.12
C LEU A 55 -7.07 -6.79 20.46
N LEU A 56 -6.72 -5.52 20.68
CA LEU A 56 -6.94 -4.79 21.92
C LEU A 56 -8.37 -4.21 21.97
N PRO A 57 -9.07 -4.31 23.11
CA PRO A 57 -10.39 -3.72 23.31
C PRO A 57 -10.27 -2.23 23.62
N THR A 58 -11.30 -1.44 23.28
CA THR A 58 -11.42 -0.04 23.71
C THR A 58 -12.16 0.07 25.07
N ARG A 59 -12.01 1.25 25.69
CA ARG A 59 -12.67 1.58 26.98
C ARG A 59 -14.20 1.51 26.90
N PHE A 60 -14.78 1.79 25.71
CA PHE A 60 -16.22 1.87 25.51
C PHE A 60 -16.74 0.73 24.59
N GLY A 61 -16.07 -0.40 24.58
CA GLY A 61 -16.46 -1.57 23.78
C GLY A 61 -16.61 -1.27 22.29
N PRO A 62 -17.64 -1.82 21.59
CA PRO A 62 -17.80 -1.65 20.15
C PRO A 62 -17.98 -0.18 19.68
N ILE A 63 -18.66 0.64 20.49
CA ILE A 63 -18.86 2.08 20.19
C ILE A 63 -17.52 2.80 20.24
N GLY A 64 -16.73 2.56 21.29
CA GLY A 64 -15.38 3.12 21.41
C GLY A 64 -14.47 2.66 20.28
N ALA A 65 -14.58 1.40 19.84
CA ALA A 65 -13.83 0.89 18.71
C ALA A 65 -14.20 1.58 17.39
N ALA A 66 -15.47 1.90 17.18
CA ALA A 66 -15.94 2.64 16.01
C ALA A 66 -15.39 4.07 16.00
N ILE A 67 -15.45 4.75 17.13
CA ILE A 67 -14.91 6.12 17.29
C ILE A 67 -13.39 6.12 17.09
N ASP A 68 -12.68 5.21 17.75
CA ASP A 68 -11.22 5.08 17.67
C ASP A 68 -10.75 4.78 16.24
N ALA A 69 -11.48 3.94 15.50
CA ALA A 69 -11.14 3.63 14.11
C ALA A 69 -11.19 4.84 13.16
N LEU A 70 -12.01 5.84 13.48
CA LEU A 70 -12.21 7.03 12.66
C LEU A 70 -11.31 8.22 13.07
N LEU A 71 -10.83 8.23 14.31
CA LEU A 71 -10.07 9.35 14.85
C LEU A 71 -8.56 9.02 14.98
N PRO A 72 -7.66 10.01 14.87
CA PRO A 72 -6.23 9.82 15.10
C PRO A 72 -5.86 9.74 16.60
N THR A 73 -6.79 9.33 17.44
CA THR A 73 -6.63 9.15 18.89
C THR A 73 -6.68 7.67 19.23
N THR A 74 -6.42 7.30 20.49
CA THR A 74 -6.67 5.96 20.96
C THR A 74 -7.57 5.94 22.19
N LEU A 75 -8.57 5.07 22.15
CA LEU A 75 -9.44 4.73 23.29
C LEU A 75 -9.06 3.36 23.89
N VAL A 76 -7.97 2.76 23.46
CA VAL A 76 -7.39 1.57 24.08
C VAL A 76 -6.83 1.96 25.46
N ARG A 77 -6.94 1.05 26.44
CA ARG A 77 -6.39 1.28 27.79
C ARG A 77 -4.85 1.23 27.74
N ASP A 78 -4.19 2.17 28.39
CA ASP A 78 -2.72 2.20 28.48
C ASP A 78 -2.14 0.90 29.06
N ALA A 79 -2.85 0.26 30.01
CA ALA A 79 -2.43 -1.03 30.57
C ALA A 79 -2.40 -2.16 29.52
N ASP A 80 -3.33 -2.15 28.55
CA ASP A 80 -3.39 -3.15 27.49
C ASP A 80 -2.28 -2.90 26.46
N LEU A 81 -2.00 -1.63 26.12
CA LEU A 81 -0.86 -1.26 25.28
C LEU A 81 0.46 -1.65 25.93
N ARG A 82 0.66 -1.28 27.22
CA ARG A 82 1.89 -1.67 27.95
C ARG A 82 2.07 -3.18 28.02
N ARG A 83 1.00 -3.94 28.25
CA ARG A 83 1.07 -5.41 28.24
C ARG A 83 1.46 -5.96 26.88
N ALA A 84 0.91 -5.40 25.80
CA ALA A 84 1.22 -5.82 24.44
C ALA A 84 2.67 -5.54 24.05
N CYS A 85 3.27 -4.45 24.53
CA CYS A 85 4.66 -4.06 24.25
C CYS A 85 5.67 -4.56 25.30
N ALA A 86 5.24 -5.24 26.37
CA ALA A 86 6.13 -5.65 27.46
C ALA A 86 7.24 -6.59 26.97
N GLY A 87 8.49 -6.22 27.29
CA GLY A 87 9.69 -6.98 26.93
C GLY A 87 10.00 -7.03 25.44
N ALA A 88 9.42 -6.12 24.64
CA ALA A 88 9.81 -5.95 23.24
C ALA A 88 11.22 -5.34 23.14
N ASP A 89 12.01 -5.80 22.19
CA ASP A 89 13.25 -5.16 21.78
C ASP A 89 12.95 -3.95 20.89
N VAL A 90 11.93 -4.09 20.02
CA VAL A 90 11.50 -3.09 19.04
C VAL A 90 9.97 -3.03 19.02
N VAL A 91 9.45 -1.81 18.97
CA VAL A 91 8.04 -1.53 18.70
C VAL A 91 7.96 -0.74 17.39
N HIS A 92 7.37 -1.34 16.37
CA HIS A 92 7.22 -0.74 15.05
C HIS A 92 5.77 -0.31 14.82
N SER A 93 5.52 0.99 14.75
CA SER A 93 4.21 1.57 14.38
C SER A 93 4.07 1.64 12.87
N LEU A 94 3.07 0.96 12.32
CA LEU A 94 2.70 1.02 10.91
C LEU A 94 1.51 1.95 10.73
N ALA A 95 1.73 3.03 10.00
CA ALA A 95 0.87 4.19 9.85
C ALA A 95 0.68 4.98 11.17
N ARG A 96 0.34 6.25 11.00
CA ARG A 96 0.39 7.26 12.06
C ARG A 96 -0.73 7.20 13.12
N GLU A 97 -1.80 6.44 12.86
CA GLU A 97 -3.06 6.57 13.63
C GLU A 97 -2.92 6.28 15.12
N TRP A 98 -1.95 5.47 15.50
CA TRP A 98 -1.64 5.13 16.89
C TRP A 98 -0.27 5.60 17.36
N ALA A 99 0.54 6.16 16.46
CA ALA A 99 1.98 6.32 16.67
C ALA A 99 2.33 7.02 17.99
N GLY A 100 1.64 8.10 18.38
CA GLY A 100 1.93 8.78 19.63
C GLY A 100 1.70 7.95 20.91
N ALA A 101 0.63 7.15 20.94
CA ALA A 101 0.36 6.27 22.08
C ALA A 101 1.32 5.08 22.14
N ILE A 102 1.67 4.55 20.97
CA ILE A 102 2.62 3.45 20.82
C ILE A 102 4.04 3.91 21.14
N GLU A 103 4.47 5.12 20.68
CA GLU A 103 5.76 5.73 21.06
C GLU A 103 5.91 5.82 22.58
N SER A 104 4.93 6.42 23.25
CA SER A 104 4.94 6.54 24.73
C SER A 104 5.05 5.19 25.42
N THR A 105 4.36 4.19 24.89
CA THR A 105 4.37 2.83 25.44
C THR A 105 5.71 2.14 25.21
N ALA A 106 6.31 2.28 24.02
CA ALA A 106 7.60 1.71 23.68
C ALA A 106 8.72 2.27 24.57
N ARG A 107 8.72 3.60 24.77
CA ARG A 107 9.68 4.27 25.66
C ARG A 107 9.54 3.82 27.12
N GLY A 108 8.31 3.62 27.58
CA GLY A 108 8.05 3.08 28.92
C GLY A 108 8.47 1.62 29.10
N ALA A 109 8.62 0.87 28.02
CA ALA A 109 9.11 -0.51 27.99
C ALA A 109 10.60 -0.64 27.67
N ASP A 110 11.32 0.48 27.51
CA ASP A 110 12.72 0.54 27.04
C ASP A 110 12.95 -0.15 25.69
N ALA A 111 11.92 -0.19 24.83
CA ALA A 111 11.99 -0.70 23.46
C ALA A 111 12.40 0.38 22.47
N ALA A 112 13.15 0.03 21.42
CA ALA A 112 13.36 0.94 20.32
C ALA A 112 12.06 1.23 19.57
N PHE A 113 11.77 2.49 19.27
CA PHE A 113 10.57 2.88 18.54
C PHE A 113 10.88 3.18 17.09
N VAL A 114 10.27 2.42 16.20
CA VAL A 114 10.38 2.58 14.75
C VAL A 114 9.02 2.93 14.18
N GLU A 115 8.97 3.87 13.25
CA GLU A 115 7.71 4.24 12.59
C GLU A 115 7.82 4.12 11.06
N THR A 116 6.81 3.53 10.42
CA THR A 116 6.57 3.65 8.98
C THR A 116 5.28 4.46 8.80
N PRO A 117 5.35 5.78 8.65
CA PRO A 117 4.17 6.65 8.74
C PRO A 117 3.21 6.54 7.55
N LEU A 118 3.71 6.18 6.36
CA LEU A 118 2.94 6.14 5.10
C LEU A 118 2.32 7.49 4.76
N VAL A 119 3.15 8.54 4.76
CA VAL A 119 2.70 9.93 4.57
C VAL A 119 2.36 10.20 3.10
N HIS A 120 1.23 10.90 2.90
CA HIS A 120 0.89 11.51 1.61
C HIS A 120 0.94 13.03 1.75
N PRO A 121 2.10 13.69 1.58
CA PRO A 121 2.25 15.12 1.83
C PRO A 121 1.20 15.95 1.09
N GLY A 122 0.64 16.94 1.79
CA GLY A 122 -0.36 17.83 1.24
C GLY A 122 -1.81 17.31 1.26
N GLN A 123 -2.05 16.09 1.71
CA GLN A 123 -3.40 15.60 1.95
C GLN A 123 -3.85 15.85 3.40
N PRO A 124 -5.13 16.15 3.64
CA PRO A 124 -5.65 16.29 4.99
C PRO A 124 -5.36 15.03 5.83
N PHE A 125 -4.88 15.22 7.05
CA PHE A 125 -4.57 14.13 7.99
C PHE A 125 -3.53 13.12 7.48
N SER A 126 -2.60 13.54 6.65
CA SER A 126 -1.62 12.64 6.00
C SER A 126 -0.39 12.31 6.85
N GLY A 127 -0.21 12.94 8.01
CA GLY A 127 0.99 12.75 8.84
C GLY A 127 2.09 13.79 8.58
N ASP A 128 1.74 14.93 8.00
CA ASP A 128 2.65 16.05 7.69
C ASP A 128 2.46 17.26 8.62
N SER A 129 1.71 17.10 9.71
CA SER A 129 1.55 18.16 10.72
C SER A 129 2.87 18.43 11.48
N ALA A 130 2.99 19.64 12.05
CA ALA A 130 4.15 20.00 12.89
C ALA A 130 4.33 19.01 14.07
N GLY A 131 3.24 18.49 14.63
CA GLY A 131 3.27 17.49 15.71
C GLY A 131 3.79 16.15 15.24
N ASP A 132 3.38 15.69 14.03
CA ASP A 132 3.88 14.47 13.43
C ASP A 132 5.40 14.58 13.14
N ILE A 133 5.82 15.68 12.51
CA ILE A 133 7.26 15.94 12.24
C ILE A 133 8.08 15.98 13.53
N ALA A 134 7.56 16.62 14.58
CA ALA A 134 8.24 16.64 15.88
C ALA A 134 8.40 15.24 16.48
N ARG A 135 7.43 14.32 16.26
CA ARG A 135 7.52 12.91 16.65
C ARG A 135 8.59 12.20 15.82
N TYR A 136 8.54 12.26 14.49
CA TYR A 136 9.51 11.60 13.61
C TYR A 136 10.97 11.97 13.92
N ARG A 137 11.22 13.22 14.37
CA ARG A 137 12.56 13.65 14.79
C ARG A 137 13.07 12.96 16.06
N ARG A 138 12.15 12.49 16.91
CA ARG A 138 12.47 11.82 18.18
C ARG A 138 12.51 10.29 18.05
N ASP A 139 11.95 9.73 16.97
CA ASP A 139 11.91 8.29 16.77
C ASP A 139 13.31 7.71 16.62
N ASP A 140 13.50 6.48 17.08
CA ASP A 140 14.78 5.79 16.97
C ASP A 140 15.10 5.43 15.51
N ALA A 141 14.05 5.25 14.67
CA ALA A 141 14.17 5.25 13.21
C ALA A 141 12.81 5.51 12.55
N VAL A 142 12.83 6.16 11.39
CA VAL A 142 11.69 6.31 10.48
C VAL A 142 11.98 5.51 9.22
N ILE A 143 11.02 4.69 8.80
CA ILE A 143 11.08 3.94 7.55
C ILE A 143 10.24 4.65 6.48
N ALA A 144 10.90 5.04 5.41
CA ALA A 144 10.30 5.50 4.17
C ALA A 144 10.20 4.35 3.17
N LEU A 145 9.28 4.42 2.23
CA LEU A 145 9.11 3.42 1.18
C LEU A 145 9.91 3.74 -0.08
N THR A 146 10.21 5.03 -0.32
CA THR A 146 10.96 5.54 -1.46
C THR A 146 12.04 6.52 -1.00
N GLU A 147 13.08 6.74 -1.81
CA GLU A 147 14.08 7.78 -1.53
C GLU A 147 13.47 9.19 -1.58
N TRP A 148 12.47 9.40 -2.43
CA TRP A 148 11.71 10.65 -2.43
C TRP A 148 11.05 10.92 -1.07
N GLU A 149 10.38 9.91 -0.50
CA GLU A 149 9.78 10.04 0.83
C GLU A 149 10.85 10.24 1.91
N ALA A 150 11.96 9.52 1.81
CA ALA A 150 13.09 9.69 2.74
C ALA A 150 13.70 11.10 2.66
N ALA A 151 13.86 11.66 1.46
CA ALA A 151 14.32 13.03 1.28
C ALA A 151 13.34 14.02 1.92
N TRP A 152 12.04 13.81 1.75
CA TRP A 152 11.00 14.64 2.36
C TRP A 152 11.10 14.69 3.91
N TYR A 153 11.41 13.55 4.57
CA TYR A 153 11.66 13.50 6.01
C TYR A 153 12.97 14.22 6.39
N ARG A 154 14.07 13.95 5.66
CA ARG A 154 15.38 14.55 5.93
C ARG A 154 15.36 16.09 5.82
N GLU A 155 14.68 16.63 4.82
CA GLU A 155 14.45 18.08 4.65
C GLU A 155 13.73 18.70 5.85
N ARG A 156 12.94 17.91 6.58
CA ARG A 156 12.23 18.33 7.80
C ARG A 156 12.98 18.03 9.08
N GLY A 157 14.28 17.70 8.97
CA GLY A 157 15.18 17.49 10.11
C GLY A 157 15.01 16.14 10.81
N VAL A 158 14.42 15.14 10.14
CA VAL A 158 14.41 13.75 10.65
C VAL A 158 15.74 13.10 10.27
N ALA A 159 16.58 12.82 11.26
CA ALA A 159 17.96 12.35 11.02
C ALA A 159 18.04 10.86 10.69
N ARG A 160 17.22 10.03 11.33
CA ARG A 160 17.28 8.56 11.25
C ARG A 160 16.20 8.02 10.30
N VAL A 161 16.41 8.23 9.00
CA VAL A 161 15.47 7.79 7.94
C VAL A 161 16.12 6.71 7.09
N HIS A 162 15.41 5.60 6.93
CA HIS A 162 15.83 4.42 6.17
C HIS A 162 14.80 4.05 5.11
N VAL A 163 15.24 3.55 3.95
CA VAL A 163 14.33 3.12 2.89
C VAL A 163 14.26 1.59 2.83
N THR A 164 13.05 1.04 2.93
CA THR A 164 12.87 -0.41 2.83
C THR A 164 12.12 -0.85 1.58
N GLY A 165 11.31 0.03 0.99
CA GLY A 165 10.39 -0.33 -0.08
C GLY A 165 9.25 -1.20 0.40
N VAL A 166 8.55 -1.82 -0.55
CA VAL A 166 7.48 -2.78 -0.30
C VAL A 166 7.58 -3.97 -1.26
N GLY A 167 6.89 -5.06 -0.95
CA GLY A 167 6.68 -6.18 -1.87
C GLY A 167 5.27 -6.24 -2.46
N PRO A 168 5.04 -7.07 -3.48
CA PRO A 168 3.71 -7.26 -4.06
C PRO A 168 2.79 -8.04 -3.11
N ASN A 169 1.50 -7.68 -3.12
CA ASN A 169 0.47 -8.37 -2.33
C ASN A 169 -0.42 -9.23 -3.22
N ILE A 170 0.18 -10.14 -3.95
CA ILE A 170 -0.52 -11.04 -4.85
C ILE A 170 -0.09 -12.48 -4.61
N GLY A 171 -1.07 -13.38 -4.60
CA GLY A 171 -0.81 -14.82 -4.53
C GLY A 171 -0.31 -15.40 -5.85
N ALA A 172 -0.24 -16.73 -5.93
CA ALA A 172 0.10 -17.41 -7.16
C ALA A 172 -0.87 -17.01 -8.29
N LEU A 173 -0.30 -16.62 -9.42
CA LEU A 173 -1.09 -16.26 -10.60
C LEU A 173 -1.56 -17.55 -11.31
N PRO A 174 -2.85 -17.65 -11.65
CA PRO A 174 -3.33 -18.80 -12.41
C PRO A 174 -2.80 -18.77 -13.86
N GLU A 175 -2.59 -19.94 -14.42
CA GLU A 175 -2.29 -20.10 -15.86
C GLU A 175 -3.60 -19.99 -16.66
N VAL A 176 -3.92 -18.79 -17.09
CA VAL A 176 -5.10 -18.48 -17.90
C VAL A 176 -4.69 -17.68 -19.14
N PRO A 177 -5.40 -17.83 -20.26
CA PRO A 177 -5.17 -16.99 -21.42
C PRO A 177 -5.39 -15.52 -21.09
N ARG A 178 -4.54 -14.63 -21.64
CA ARG A 178 -4.79 -13.19 -21.57
C ARG A 178 -5.95 -12.81 -22.47
N ASP A 179 -6.79 -11.96 -21.95
CA ASP A 179 -7.84 -11.33 -22.74
C ASP A 179 -7.21 -10.16 -23.52
N PRO A 180 -7.18 -10.22 -24.87
CA PRO A 180 -6.60 -9.15 -25.64
C PRO A 180 -7.33 -7.81 -25.39
N SER A 181 -6.59 -6.71 -25.39
CA SER A 181 -7.12 -5.35 -25.21
C SER A 181 -7.86 -5.10 -23.90
N THR A 182 -7.52 -5.84 -22.81
CA THR A 182 -8.09 -5.62 -21.48
C THR A 182 -7.20 -4.76 -20.61
N ILE A 183 -7.73 -3.62 -20.18
CA ILE A 183 -7.09 -2.65 -19.29
C ILE A 183 -7.61 -2.89 -17.87
N LEU A 184 -6.71 -3.15 -16.92
CA LEU A 184 -7.02 -3.41 -15.53
C LEU A 184 -6.68 -2.21 -14.65
N PHE A 185 -7.61 -1.84 -13.78
CA PHE A 185 -7.41 -0.95 -12.65
C PHE A 185 -7.65 -1.73 -11.35
N VAL A 186 -6.77 -1.62 -10.36
CA VAL A 186 -6.97 -2.20 -9.03
C VAL A 186 -6.63 -1.14 -7.98
N GLY A 187 -7.63 -0.69 -7.25
CA GLY A 187 -7.46 0.36 -6.23
C GLY A 187 -8.79 0.92 -5.74
N ARG A 188 -8.76 1.78 -4.74
CA ARG A 188 -9.94 2.55 -4.34
C ARG A 188 -10.41 3.39 -5.53
N LYS A 189 -11.71 3.35 -5.81
CA LYS A 189 -12.32 4.09 -6.92
C LYS A 189 -12.52 5.56 -6.53
N GLU A 190 -11.41 6.23 -6.31
CA GLU A 190 -11.34 7.62 -5.89
C GLU A 190 -10.67 8.48 -6.96
N ARG A 191 -10.95 9.80 -6.92
CA ARG A 191 -10.43 10.76 -7.91
C ARG A 191 -8.91 10.72 -7.96
N TYR A 192 -8.25 10.79 -6.81
CA TYR A 192 -6.79 10.83 -6.72
C TYR A 192 -6.09 9.53 -7.18
N LYS A 193 -6.82 8.40 -7.27
CA LYS A 193 -6.31 7.15 -7.86
C LYS A 193 -6.44 7.12 -9.38
N GLY A 194 -7.00 8.16 -9.98
CA GLY A 194 -7.19 8.28 -11.41
C GLY A 194 -8.36 7.46 -11.98
N TYR A 195 -9.22 6.89 -11.11
CA TYR A 195 -10.35 6.07 -11.56
C TYR A 195 -11.30 6.82 -12.50
N HIS A 196 -11.69 8.06 -12.16
CA HIS A 196 -12.62 8.84 -12.99
C HIS A 196 -11.99 9.25 -14.32
N ALA A 197 -10.74 9.72 -14.31
CA ALA A 197 -10.02 10.08 -15.53
C ALA A 197 -9.80 8.87 -16.45
N LEU A 198 -9.50 7.68 -15.87
CA LEU A 198 -9.40 6.44 -16.65
C LEU A 198 -10.74 6.07 -17.29
N ARG A 199 -11.85 6.28 -16.58
CA ARG A 199 -13.19 6.01 -17.12
C ARG A 199 -13.55 6.96 -18.28
N GLU A 200 -13.19 8.23 -18.17
CA GLU A 200 -13.35 9.19 -19.27
C GLU A 200 -12.41 8.84 -20.44
N ALA A 201 -11.17 8.41 -20.15
CA ALA A 201 -10.23 7.94 -21.14
C ALA A 201 -10.75 6.73 -21.93
N ALA A 202 -11.51 5.84 -21.29
CA ALA A 202 -12.11 4.67 -21.97
C ALA A 202 -12.98 5.09 -23.16
N ALA A 203 -13.78 6.15 -23.02
CA ALA A 203 -14.60 6.67 -24.11
C ALA A 203 -13.75 7.16 -25.32
N LEU A 204 -12.55 7.68 -25.04
CA LEU A 204 -11.61 8.07 -26.10
C LEU A 204 -10.96 6.86 -26.76
N VAL A 205 -10.54 5.88 -25.96
CA VAL A 205 -9.95 4.62 -26.46
C VAL A 205 -10.93 3.87 -27.37
N TRP A 206 -12.20 3.81 -27.01
CA TRP A 206 -13.22 3.08 -27.79
C TRP A 206 -13.50 3.67 -29.17
N ARG A 207 -13.12 4.91 -29.44
CA ARG A 207 -13.22 5.51 -30.78
C ARG A 207 -12.25 4.88 -31.77
N GLU A 208 -11.11 4.41 -31.29
CA GLU A 208 -10.04 3.81 -32.10
C GLU A 208 -9.93 2.29 -31.89
N ARG A 209 -10.27 1.80 -30.70
CA ARG A 209 -10.20 0.39 -30.30
C ARG A 209 -11.52 -0.02 -29.68
N SER A 210 -12.54 -0.32 -30.50
CA SER A 210 -13.88 -0.71 -30.08
C SER A 210 -13.90 -2.05 -29.31
N ASP A 211 -12.86 -2.87 -29.45
CA ASP A 211 -12.63 -4.14 -28.77
C ASP A 211 -12.05 -3.99 -27.36
N ALA A 212 -11.57 -2.81 -26.98
CA ALA A 212 -10.96 -2.58 -25.68
C ALA A 212 -11.96 -2.76 -24.53
N ARG A 213 -11.54 -3.47 -23.48
CA ARG A 213 -12.32 -3.69 -22.26
C ARG A 213 -11.62 -3.11 -21.07
N PHE A 214 -12.36 -2.59 -20.12
CA PHE A 214 -11.85 -2.03 -18.88
C PHE A 214 -12.42 -2.81 -17.70
N VAL A 215 -11.55 -3.26 -16.81
CA VAL A 215 -11.92 -3.95 -15.56
C VAL A 215 -11.40 -3.13 -14.40
N ALA A 216 -12.30 -2.64 -13.56
CA ALA A 216 -11.96 -1.87 -12.37
C ALA A 216 -12.35 -2.66 -11.12
N ILE A 217 -11.37 -2.93 -10.25
CA ILE A 217 -11.54 -3.69 -9.01
C ILE A 217 -11.18 -2.80 -7.82
N GLY A 218 -12.07 -2.76 -6.83
CA GLY A 218 -11.79 -2.11 -5.56
C GLY A 218 -13.01 -1.41 -4.98
N GLN A 219 -12.85 -0.95 -3.75
CA GLN A 219 -13.91 -0.29 -3.02
C GLN A 219 -14.36 0.98 -3.74
N THR A 220 -15.67 1.09 -3.93
CA THR A 220 -16.30 2.30 -4.45
C THR A 220 -16.39 3.34 -3.33
N ALA A 221 -15.94 4.58 -3.58
CA ALA A 221 -16.15 5.68 -2.65
C ALA A 221 -17.66 5.92 -2.45
N TRP A 222 -18.03 6.34 -1.24
CA TRP A 222 -19.42 6.56 -0.84
C TRP A 222 -20.21 7.46 -1.83
N ASN A 223 -19.53 8.43 -2.43
CA ASN A 223 -20.09 9.33 -3.45
C ASN A 223 -20.14 8.75 -4.88
N GLY A 224 -19.51 7.59 -5.12
CA GLY A 224 -19.47 6.92 -6.43
C GLY A 224 -20.56 5.89 -6.66
N VAL A 225 -21.44 5.64 -5.67
CA VAL A 225 -22.51 4.62 -5.76
C VAL A 225 -23.49 4.91 -6.91
N PHE A 226 -23.67 6.18 -7.27
CA PHE A 226 -24.56 6.62 -8.34
C PHE A 226 -23.88 6.76 -9.72
N ASP A 227 -22.54 6.61 -9.76
CA ASP A 227 -21.75 6.88 -10.97
C ASP A 227 -21.26 5.56 -11.61
N ARG A 228 -22.20 4.66 -11.92
CA ARG A 228 -21.89 3.42 -12.64
C ARG A 228 -21.78 3.67 -14.14
N ALA A 229 -20.70 3.17 -14.74
CA ALA A 229 -20.56 3.16 -16.17
C ALA A 229 -21.70 2.33 -16.81
N ARG A 230 -22.30 2.88 -17.87
CA ARG A 230 -23.40 2.21 -18.58
C ARG A 230 -22.93 1.37 -19.77
N ASP A 231 -21.66 1.54 -20.16
CA ASP A 231 -21.07 0.81 -21.28
C ASP A 231 -20.66 -0.61 -20.83
N PRO A 232 -21.10 -1.68 -21.50
CA PRO A 232 -20.80 -3.06 -21.11
C PRO A 232 -19.32 -3.43 -21.23
N ARG A 233 -18.50 -2.63 -21.90
CA ARG A 233 -17.05 -2.81 -22.00
C ARG A 233 -16.33 -2.29 -20.75
N TRP A 234 -17.01 -1.55 -19.86
CA TRP A 234 -16.52 -1.17 -18.54
C TRP A 234 -17.11 -2.09 -17.49
N ILE A 235 -16.27 -2.93 -16.89
CA ILE A 235 -16.65 -3.91 -15.87
C ILE A 235 -16.21 -3.40 -14.50
N ASP A 236 -17.17 -2.98 -13.70
CA ASP A 236 -16.95 -2.53 -12.33
C ASP A 236 -17.16 -3.68 -11.33
N ARG A 237 -16.14 -3.98 -10.55
CA ARG A 237 -16.20 -4.93 -9.43
C ARG A 237 -15.82 -4.24 -8.13
N ASP A 238 -16.54 -4.55 -7.07
CA ASP A 238 -16.18 -4.12 -5.71
C ASP A 238 -14.94 -4.90 -5.22
N VAL A 239 -14.67 -4.93 -3.94
CA VAL A 239 -13.61 -5.77 -3.36
C VAL A 239 -13.91 -7.22 -3.68
N VAL A 240 -12.97 -7.88 -4.33
CA VAL A 240 -13.03 -9.29 -4.74
C VAL A 240 -12.11 -10.15 -3.87
N SER A 241 -12.19 -11.46 -3.99
CA SER A 241 -11.25 -12.38 -3.35
C SER A 241 -9.83 -12.24 -3.94
N GLU A 242 -8.80 -12.64 -3.18
CA GLU A 242 -7.42 -12.64 -3.65
C GLU A 242 -7.24 -13.51 -4.91
N ARG A 243 -7.99 -14.62 -5.02
CA ARG A 243 -8.00 -15.47 -6.21
C ARG A 243 -8.55 -14.73 -7.43
N GLU A 244 -9.68 -14.06 -7.29
CA GLU A 244 -10.28 -13.28 -8.40
C GLU A 244 -9.41 -12.10 -8.80
N LYS A 245 -8.75 -11.45 -7.81
CA LYS A 245 -7.76 -10.39 -8.07
C LYS A 245 -6.59 -10.93 -8.88
N ALA A 246 -6.02 -12.06 -8.47
CA ALA A 246 -4.91 -12.71 -9.19
C ALA A 246 -5.32 -13.12 -10.61
N GLU A 247 -6.53 -13.65 -10.80
CA GLU A 247 -7.06 -13.98 -12.12
C GLU A 247 -7.23 -12.73 -13.00
N ALA A 248 -7.72 -11.61 -12.45
CA ALA A 248 -7.86 -10.37 -13.19
C ALA A 248 -6.49 -9.84 -13.69
N TYR A 249 -5.45 -9.89 -12.85
CA TYR A 249 -4.09 -9.56 -13.28
C TYR A 249 -3.56 -10.52 -14.34
N ALA A 250 -3.80 -11.83 -14.20
CA ALA A 250 -3.33 -12.82 -15.17
C ALA A 250 -4.00 -12.66 -16.55
N ARG A 251 -5.29 -12.29 -16.58
CA ARG A 251 -6.05 -12.08 -17.83
C ARG A 251 -5.77 -10.74 -18.51
N ALA A 252 -5.40 -9.71 -17.76
CA ALA A 252 -5.24 -8.36 -18.30
C ALA A 252 -4.06 -8.24 -19.30
N THR A 253 -4.11 -7.21 -20.13
CA THR A 253 -3.06 -6.86 -21.10
C THR A 253 -2.26 -5.64 -20.64
N ILE A 254 -2.91 -4.66 -20.00
CA ILE A 254 -2.32 -3.42 -19.49
C ILE A 254 -2.86 -3.20 -18.08
N PHE A 255 -2.01 -2.69 -17.19
CA PHE A 255 -2.44 -2.14 -15.91
C PHE A 255 -2.39 -0.61 -15.97
N ALA A 256 -3.47 0.06 -15.56
CA ALA A 256 -3.54 1.52 -15.55
C ALA A 256 -4.11 2.04 -14.25
N MET A 257 -3.30 2.77 -13.47
CA MET A 257 -3.72 3.49 -12.28
C MET A 257 -2.98 4.83 -12.21
N PRO A 258 -3.44 5.87 -12.94
CA PRO A 258 -2.77 7.18 -13.02
C PRO A 258 -3.01 8.01 -11.76
N SER A 259 -2.46 7.55 -10.63
CA SER A 259 -2.63 8.16 -9.31
C SER A 259 -1.93 9.51 -9.18
N GLU A 260 -2.57 10.47 -8.51
CA GLU A 260 -2.00 11.77 -8.11
C GLU A 260 -1.32 11.71 -6.73
N HIS A 261 -1.62 10.67 -5.92
CA HIS A 261 -1.04 10.48 -4.60
C HIS A 261 -0.75 9.00 -4.35
N GLU A 262 0.52 8.71 -4.12
CA GLU A 262 1.05 7.41 -3.74
C GLU A 262 2.29 7.56 -2.85
N THR A 263 2.50 6.62 -1.94
CA THR A 263 3.79 6.46 -1.26
C THR A 263 4.70 5.51 -2.04
N PHE A 264 4.13 4.46 -2.65
CA PHE A 264 4.85 3.48 -3.46
C PHE A 264 3.98 2.86 -4.55
N GLY A 265 2.78 2.34 -4.20
CA GLY A 265 1.86 1.68 -5.10
C GLY A 265 2.09 0.17 -5.28
N HIS A 266 1.68 -0.62 -4.29
CA HIS A 266 1.75 -2.10 -4.34
C HIS A 266 1.17 -2.70 -5.63
N THR A 267 0.11 -2.09 -6.16
CA THR A 267 -0.62 -2.60 -7.33
C THR A 267 0.20 -2.57 -8.61
N TYR A 268 1.19 -1.68 -8.73
CA TYR A 268 2.15 -1.72 -9.84
C TYR A 268 3.06 -2.95 -9.74
N LEU A 269 3.51 -3.31 -8.53
CA LEU A 269 4.29 -4.53 -8.32
C LEU A 269 3.46 -5.78 -8.62
N GLU A 270 2.19 -5.79 -8.22
CA GLU A 270 1.25 -6.88 -8.53
C GLU A 270 1.08 -7.04 -10.05
N ALA A 271 0.95 -5.92 -10.78
CA ALA A 271 0.86 -5.91 -12.23
C ALA A 271 2.15 -6.45 -12.89
N TRP A 272 3.30 -6.06 -12.38
CA TRP A 272 4.58 -6.60 -12.86
C TRP A 272 4.77 -8.07 -12.54
N CYS A 273 4.29 -8.59 -11.40
CA CYS A 273 4.26 -10.04 -11.14
C CYS A 273 3.51 -10.77 -12.26
N ALA A 274 2.42 -10.18 -12.75
CA ALA A 274 1.69 -10.70 -13.90
C ALA A 274 2.34 -10.38 -15.25
N GLY A 275 3.46 -9.65 -15.29
CA GLY A 275 4.14 -9.25 -16.52
C GLY A 275 3.35 -8.24 -17.36
N LEU A 276 2.57 -7.38 -16.71
CA LEU A 276 1.83 -6.31 -17.35
C LEU A 276 2.70 -5.05 -17.47
N PRO A 277 2.67 -4.34 -18.61
CA PRO A 277 3.12 -2.96 -18.65
C PRO A 277 2.20 -2.11 -17.77
N VAL A 278 2.76 -1.12 -17.06
CA VAL A 278 1.98 -0.25 -16.20
C VAL A 278 1.88 1.17 -16.75
N ILE A 279 0.74 1.81 -16.56
CA ILE A 279 0.52 3.25 -16.74
C ILE A 279 0.32 3.84 -15.37
N ALA A 280 1.26 4.63 -14.92
CA ALA A 280 1.31 5.25 -13.60
C ALA A 280 1.08 6.76 -13.69
N GLY A 281 0.69 7.38 -12.58
CA GLY A 281 0.61 8.84 -12.48
C GLY A 281 2.01 9.48 -12.53
N ASP A 282 2.10 10.65 -13.14
CA ASP A 282 3.35 11.41 -13.25
C ASP A 282 3.61 12.22 -11.96
N ILE A 283 3.98 11.52 -10.89
CA ILE A 283 4.29 12.09 -9.58
C ILE A 283 5.64 11.61 -9.06
N PRO A 284 6.33 12.40 -8.23
CA PRO A 284 7.70 12.10 -7.82
C PRO A 284 7.92 10.69 -7.25
N PRO A 285 7.13 10.16 -6.29
CA PRO A 285 7.36 8.81 -5.78
C PRO A 285 7.19 7.74 -6.86
N LEU A 286 6.26 7.92 -7.82
CA LEU A 286 6.07 6.93 -8.88
C LEU A 286 7.15 7.00 -9.96
N ARG A 287 7.79 8.16 -10.19
CA ARG A 287 8.96 8.26 -11.09
C ARG A 287 10.15 7.45 -10.57
N GLU A 288 10.23 7.21 -9.26
CA GLU A 288 11.24 6.33 -8.67
C GLU A 288 10.88 4.85 -8.84
N VAL A 289 9.59 4.53 -8.62
CA VAL A 289 9.10 3.15 -8.67
C VAL A 289 8.99 2.64 -10.10
N VAL A 290 8.40 3.41 -11.01
CA VAL A 290 8.18 3.06 -12.42
C VAL A 290 9.22 3.74 -13.29
N ARG A 291 9.98 2.98 -14.07
CA ARG A 291 10.98 3.54 -14.99
C ARG A 291 10.34 3.83 -16.34
N GLU A 292 10.28 5.13 -16.69
CA GLU A 292 9.67 5.59 -17.91
C GLU A 292 10.21 4.87 -19.15
N GLY A 293 9.31 4.35 -19.98
CA GLY A 293 9.65 3.64 -21.22
C GLY A 293 10.27 2.25 -21.04
N VAL A 294 10.68 1.86 -19.81
CA VAL A 294 11.35 0.58 -19.51
C VAL A 294 10.37 -0.45 -18.98
N ASP A 295 9.73 -0.18 -17.85
CA ASP A 295 8.75 -1.09 -17.23
C ASP A 295 7.34 -0.49 -17.11
N GLY A 296 7.17 0.80 -17.50
CA GLY A 296 5.89 1.48 -17.55
C GLY A 296 5.94 2.82 -18.29
N LEU A 297 4.87 3.57 -18.16
CA LEU A 297 4.70 4.93 -18.64
C LEU A 297 4.16 5.82 -17.53
N HIS A 298 4.60 7.08 -17.47
CA HIS A 298 4.01 8.09 -16.63
C HIS A 298 3.05 8.98 -17.42
N VAL A 299 1.89 9.25 -16.84
CA VAL A 299 0.90 10.14 -17.44
C VAL A 299 0.33 11.09 -16.40
N PRO A 300 0.01 12.33 -16.74
CA PRO A 300 -0.84 13.16 -15.89
C PRO A 300 -2.23 12.51 -15.76
N ASN A 301 -2.93 12.81 -14.67
CA ASN A 301 -4.29 12.31 -14.43
C ASN A 301 -5.32 13.03 -15.33
N GLU A 302 -5.10 12.95 -16.62
CA GLU A 302 -5.91 13.57 -17.68
C GLU A 302 -6.41 12.51 -18.66
N PRO A 303 -7.71 12.48 -18.99
CA PRO A 303 -8.31 11.45 -19.86
C PRO A 303 -7.60 11.29 -21.22
N GLY A 304 -7.22 12.41 -21.84
CA GLY A 304 -6.54 12.38 -23.14
C GLY A 304 -5.13 11.79 -23.10
N ALA A 305 -4.36 12.08 -22.04
CA ALA A 305 -3.02 11.53 -21.85
C ALA A 305 -3.09 10.02 -21.53
N ILE A 306 -4.01 9.62 -20.66
CA ILE A 306 -4.25 8.22 -20.31
C ILE A 306 -4.67 7.41 -21.55
N ALA A 307 -5.61 7.94 -22.37
CA ALA A 307 -6.07 7.29 -23.60
C ALA A 307 -4.92 7.08 -24.59
N ARG A 308 -4.10 8.10 -24.83
CA ARG A 308 -2.91 7.99 -25.73
C ARG A 308 -1.95 6.90 -25.27
N ALA A 309 -1.64 6.84 -23.95
CA ALA A 309 -0.74 5.82 -23.42
C ALA A 309 -1.32 4.39 -23.57
N ILE A 310 -2.62 4.23 -23.37
CA ILE A 310 -3.32 2.95 -23.59
C ILE A 310 -3.24 2.55 -25.07
N LEU A 311 -3.56 3.48 -25.97
CA LEU A 311 -3.52 3.24 -27.43
C LEU A 311 -2.12 2.92 -27.92
N ASP A 312 -1.08 3.60 -27.41
CA ASP A 312 0.32 3.29 -27.71
C ASP A 312 0.69 1.85 -27.31
N LEU A 313 0.29 1.41 -26.11
CA LEU A 313 0.55 0.04 -25.65
C LEU A 313 -0.27 -1.02 -26.41
N LEU A 314 -1.51 -0.72 -26.78
CA LEU A 314 -2.35 -1.62 -27.58
C LEU A 314 -1.88 -1.67 -29.04
N GLY A 315 -1.31 -0.59 -29.56
CA GLY A 315 -0.78 -0.49 -30.93
C GLY A 315 0.53 -1.26 -31.14
N ASP A 316 1.32 -1.47 -30.09
CA ASP A 316 2.57 -2.24 -30.16
C ASP A 316 2.61 -3.31 -29.02
N PRO A 317 1.96 -4.47 -29.24
CA PRO A 317 1.92 -5.53 -28.22
C PRO A 317 3.31 -6.13 -27.92
N VAL A 318 4.27 -6.04 -28.83
CA VAL A 318 5.63 -6.53 -28.60
C VAL A 318 6.34 -5.65 -27.58
N ARG A 319 6.31 -4.35 -27.79
CA ARG A 319 6.88 -3.35 -26.88
C ARG A 319 6.16 -3.39 -25.50
N ALA A 320 4.84 -3.52 -25.49
CA ALA A 320 4.06 -3.66 -24.27
C ALA A 320 4.51 -4.88 -23.44
N ARG A 321 4.62 -6.07 -24.08
CA ARG A 321 5.11 -7.28 -23.41
C ARG A 321 6.55 -7.13 -22.88
N ARG A 322 7.44 -6.48 -23.65
CA ARG A 322 8.82 -6.23 -23.21
C ARG A 322 8.86 -5.37 -21.95
N ARG A 323 8.03 -4.34 -21.85
CA ARG A 323 7.92 -3.51 -20.64
C ARG A 323 7.42 -4.32 -19.44
N GLY A 324 6.37 -5.12 -19.63
CA GLY A 324 5.86 -5.99 -18.57
C GLY A 324 6.88 -7.03 -18.09
N ALA A 325 7.67 -7.61 -19.02
CA ALA A 325 8.75 -8.52 -18.68
C ALA A 325 9.87 -7.86 -17.89
N ALA A 326 10.26 -6.62 -18.24
CA ALA A 326 11.25 -5.84 -17.50
C ALA A 326 10.78 -5.53 -16.06
N GLY A 327 9.49 -5.21 -15.90
CA GLY A 327 8.89 -5.01 -14.58
C GLY A 327 8.89 -6.31 -13.76
N ARG A 328 8.53 -7.44 -14.35
CA ARG A 328 8.54 -8.76 -13.68
C ARG A 328 9.94 -9.14 -13.20
N GLU A 329 10.95 -8.97 -14.03
CA GLU A 329 12.35 -9.22 -13.66
C GLU A 329 12.75 -8.36 -12.47
N ARG A 330 12.40 -7.07 -12.51
CA ARG A 330 12.73 -6.14 -11.43
C ARG A 330 12.06 -6.51 -10.10
N VAL A 331 10.77 -6.86 -10.11
CA VAL A 331 10.07 -7.27 -8.90
C VAL A 331 10.73 -8.49 -8.26
N SER A 332 11.10 -9.48 -9.06
CA SER A 332 11.73 -10.71 -8.55
C SER A 332 13.10 -10.48 -7.90
N ARG A 333 13.80 -9.38 -8.26
CA ARG A 333 15.12 -9.03 -7.71
C ARG A 333 15.08 -8.01 -6.58
N GLU A 334 14.27 -6.96 -6.74
CA GLU A 334 14.40 -5.75 -5.91
C GLU A 334 13.26 -5.62 -4.88
N PHE A 335 12.06 -6.12 -5.21
CA PHE A 335 10.84 -5.87 -4.44
C PHE A 335 10.24 -7.14 -3.81
N THR A 336 11.08 -8.09 -3.42
CA THR A 336 10.58 -9.26 -2.70
C THR A 336 10.33 -8.92 -1.23
N TRP A 337 9.30 -9.51 -0.64
CA TRP A 337 9.01 -9.32 0.78
C TRP A 337 10.16 -9.78 1.68
N SER A 338 10.87 -10.82 1.28
CA SER A 338 12.06 -11.28 2.02
C SER A 338 13.19 -10.24 1.99
N ALA A 339 13.35 -9.49 0.90
CA ALA A 339 14.31 -8.38 0.84
C ALA A 339 13.86 -7.18 1.70
N VAL A 340 12.55 -6.86 1.67
CA VAL A 340 11.96 -5.82 2.54
C VAL A 340 12.14 -6.17 4.01
N ALA A 341 11.86 -7.42 4.40
CA ALA A 341 12.03 -7.85 5.79
C ALA A 341 13.49 -7.77 6.26
N ARG A 342 14.46 -8.16 5.41
CA ARG A 342 15.88 -8.02 5.76
C ARG A 342 16.32 -6.56 5.93
N ARG A 343 15.87 -5.65 5.04
CA ARG A 343 16.13 -4.22 5.21
C ARG A 343 15.49 -3.69 6.49
N THR A 344 14.27 -4.11 6.79
CA THR A 344 13.57 -3.73 8.03
C THR A 344 14.28 -4.27 9.28
N GLU A 345 14.77 -5.52 9.24
CA GLU A 345 15.59 -6.08 10.31
C GLU A 345 16.83 -5.27 10.58
N GLU A 346 17.52 -4.80 9.54
CA GLU A 346 18.70 -3.94 9.69
C GLU A 346 18.34 -2.60 10.34
N VAL A 347 17.23 -1.98 9.95
CA VAL A 347 16.72 -0.78 10.62
C VAL A 347 16.48 -1.03 12.12
N TYR A 348 15.91 -2.19 12.48
CA TYR A 348 15.69 -2.54 13.88
C TYR A 348 16.99 -2.69 14.66
N ARG A 349 18.02 -3.27 14.03
CA ARG A 349 19.35 -3.38 14.66
C ARG A 349 19.95 -2.00 14.93
N VAL A 350 19.91 -1.11 13.96
CA VAL A 350 20.42 0.28 14.09
C VAL A 350 19.61 1.05 15.14
N ALA A 351 18.28 0.95 15.13
CA ALA A 351 17.42 1.64 16.09
C ALA A 351 17.65 1.22 17.55
N ARG A 352 18.10 -0.03 17.78
CA ARG A 352 18.45 -0.53 19.12
C ARG A 352 19.81 -0.05 19.63
N MET A 353 20.71 0.35 18.74
CA MET A 353 22.01 0.92 19.10
C MET A 353 21.85 2.40 19.48
N ARG A 354 21.02 2.67 20.51
CA ARG A 354 20.84 4.04 21.02
C ARG A 354 22.17 4.54 21.55
N GLU A 355 22.72 5.61 20.95
CA GLU A 355 23.77 6.42 21.55
C GLU A 355 23.17 7.44 22.54
#